data_732119c94c47bec0841e5686f3e383b3
#
_entry.id   732119c94c47bec0841e5686f3e383b3
#
_cell.length_a   1.000
_cell.length_b   1.000
_cell.length_c   1.000
_cell.angle_alpha   90.00
_cell.angle_beta   90.00
_cell.angle_gamma   90.00
#
_symmetry.space_group_name_H-M   'P 1'
#
loop_
_entity.id
_entity.type
_entity.pdbx_description
1 polymer ?
#
loop_
_entity_poly.entity_id
_entity_poly.type
_entity_poly.pdbx_seq_one_letter_code
_entity_poly.pdbx_strand_id
1 'polypeptide(L)'
;MQKIILASASPRRRELLKLLDIEFESISTNTDEARIENESAAAMVERLSHLKADAAHEVFPDALIIAADTDVELDGAILGKPRDADEARAMLNALRNRAHNVFTGITLARNELRETELVHSRVFMRDYSDAEIEAYIASGDPFDKAAGYAVQHKNFRPVARVEGCFANVMGLPLCRLYHALARHVEMPAPRLECIAHPEQACSVERMILDAAMHHHAVRDSIGAVRDDASR
;
A
#
# COMPACT_ATOMS: atom_id res chain seq x y z
N MET A 1 0.19 -14.42 21.28
CA MET A 1 0.21 -13.96 19.86
C MET A 1 1.14 -12.76 19.72
N GLN A 2 1.82 -12.61 18.61
CA GLN A 2 2.66 -11.46 18.32
C GLN A 2 1.78 -10.22 18.17
N LYS A 3 2.07 -9.14 18.92
CA LYS A 3 1.39 -7.86 18.76
C LYS A 3 1.81 -7.23 17.43
N ILE A 4 0.82 -6.80 16.63
CA ILE A 4 1.04 -6.12 15.33
C ILE A 4 0.50 -4.70 15.43
N ILE A 5 1.28 -3.72 15.01
CA ILE A 5 0.94 -2.30 15.00
C ILE A 5 0.99 -1.78 13.56
N LEU A 6 -0.10 -1.17 13.10
CA LEU A 6 -0.12 -0.39 11.88
C LEU A 6 0.20 1.08 12.21
N ALA A 7 1.38 1.54 11.83
CA ALA A 7 1.83 2.92 12.00
C ALA A 7 1.24 3.82 10.89
N SER A 8 -0.07 4.05 10.94
CA SER A 8 -0.78 4.85 9.94
C SER A 8 -2.10 5.39 10.47
N ALA A 9 -2.34 6.68 10.24
CA ALA A 9 -3.64 7.33 10.47
C ALA A 9 -4.66 7.07 9.34
N SER A 10 -4.23 6.51 8.19
CA SER A 10 -5.07 6.33 7.01
C SER A 10 -6.21 5.33 7.24
N PRO A 11 -7.49 5.74 7.12
CA PRO A 11 -8.61 4.81 7.19
C PRO A 11 -8.53 3.71 6.12
N ARG A 12 -8.10 4.08 4.90
CA ARG A 12 -7.95 3.14 3.77
C ARG A 12 -6.95 2.02 4.07
N ARG A 13 -5.79 2.34 4.66
CA ARG A 13 -4.81 1.32 5.05
C ARG A 13 -5.34 0.38 6.12
N ARG A 14 -6.13 0.91 7.09
CA ARG A 14 -6.79 0.07 8.10
C ARG A 14 -7.81 -0.89 7.47
N GLU A 15 -8.62 -0.39 6.53
CA GLU A 15 -9.61 -1.22 5.81
C GLU A 15 -8.91 -2.30 4.98
N LEU A 16 -7.85 -1.95 4.26
CA LEU A 16 -7.07 -2.92 3.51
C LEU A 16 -6.42 -3.97 4.41
N LEU A 17 -5.79 -3.57 5.52
CA LEU A 17 -5.11 -4.51 6.40
C LEU A 17 -6.07 -5.52 7.06
N LYS A 18 -7.31 -5.11 7.38
CA LYS A 18 -8.36 -6.02 7.86
C LYS A 18 -8.66 -7.19 6.91
N LEU A 19 -8.44 -6.99 5.61
CA LEU A 19 -8.66 -8.04 4.61
C LEU A 19 -7.67 -9.21 4.73
N LEU A 20 -6.55 -9.05 5.45
CA LEU A 20 -5.60 -10.13 5.72
C LEU A 20 -6.01 -11.04 6.91
N ASP A 21 -7.13 -10.72 7.57
CA ASP A 21 -7.67 -11.53 8.69
C ASP A 21 -6.68 -11.67 9.85
N ILE A 22 -5.88 -10.64 10.12
CA ILE A 22 -4.95 -10.54 11.23
C ILE A 22 -5.40 -9.51 12.26
N GLU A 23 -5.12 -9.77 13.55
CA GLU A 23 -5.37 -8.79 14.61
C GLU A 23 -4.26 -7.74 14.62
N PHE A 24 -4.61 -6.45 14.66
CA PHE A 24 -3.67 -5.35 14.76
C PHE A 24 -4.28 -4.14 15.48
N GLU A 25 -3.41 -3.32 16.04
CA GLU A 25 -3.75 -1.97 16.52
C GLU A 25 -3.24 -0.93 15.50
N SER A 26 -3.90 0.23 15.41
CA SER A 26 -3.47 1.31 14.51
C SER A 26 -3.14 2.55 15.32
N ILE A 27 -1.98 3.14 15.04
CA ILE A 27 -1.51 4.38 15.68
C ILE A 27 -1.17 5.42 14.62
N SER A 28 -1.27 6.70 14.98
CA SER A 28 -0.70 7.78 14.19
C SER A 28 0.73 8.07 14.67
N THR A 29 1.66 8.18 13.74
CA THR A 29 3.01 8.64 14.00
C THR A 29 3.13 10.12 13.64
N ASN A 30 3.80 10.89 14.49
CA ASN A 30 4.11 12.30 14.21
C ASN A 30 5.54 12.39 13.67
N THR A 31 5.70 12.11 12.37
CA THR A 31 7.00 12.15 11.67
C THR A 31 7.06 13.36 10.76
N ASP A 32 8.27 13.90 10.57
CA ASP A 32 8.51 14.94 9.56
C ASP A 32 8.48 14.32 8.16
N GLU A 33 7.45 14.66 7.40
CA GLU A 33 7.24 14.19 6.03
C GLU A 33 7.76 15.19 4.98
N ALA A 34 8.60 16.16 5.37
CA ALA A 34 9.17 17.13 4.45
C ALA A 34 9.95 16.45 3.33
N ARG A 35 9.81 17.00 2.13
CA ARG A 35 10.56 16.54 0.95
C ARG A 35 12.03 16.93 1.06
N ILE A 36 12.90 16.03 0.60
CA ILE A 36 14.30 16.29 0.37
C ILE A 36 14.47 16.74 -1.09
N GLU A 37 15.29 17.74 -1.31
CA GLU A 37 15.56 18.26 -2.64
C GLU A 37 16.14 17.15 -3.55
N ASN A 38 15.62 17.05 -4.77
CA ASN A 38 15.98 16.03 -5.76
C ASN A 38 15.67 14.57 -5.36
N GLU A 39 14.87 14.34 -4.33
CA GLU A 39 14.42 12.99 -3.95
C GLU A 39 13.35 12.50 -4.93
N SER A 40 13.54 11.28 -5.47
CA SER A 40 12.51 10.64 -6.29
C SER A 40 11.31 10.17 -5.45
N ALA A 41 10.13 10.02 -6.07
CA ALA A 41 8.95 9.48 -5.38
C ALA A 41 9.22 8.10 -4.74
N ALA A 42 9.97 7.23 -5.43
CA ALA A 42 10.36 5.93 -4.91
C ALA A 42 11.20 6.05 -3.63
N ALA A 43 12.27 6.86 -3.65
CA ALA A 43 13.13 7.08 -2.48
C ALA A 43 12.37 7.72 -1.32
N MET A 44 11.48 8.66 -1.62
CA MET A 44 10.68 9.35 -0.61
C MET A 44 9.76 8.39 0.14
N VAL A 45 9.00 7.55 -0.55
CA VAL A 45 8.08 6.60 0.12
C VAL A 45 8.83 5.53 0.92
N GLU A 46 10.01 5.11 0.47
CA GLU A 46 10.88 4.22 1.25
C GLU A 46 11.34 4.91 2.54
N ARG A 47 11.93 6.10 2.44
CA ARG A 47 12.39 6.89 3.59
C ARG A 47 11.25 7.17 4.58
N LEU A 48 10.09 7.62 4.09
CA LEU A 48 8.96 7.97 4.95
C LEU A 48 8.35 6.73 5.62
N SER A 49 8.30 5.59 4.93
CA SER A 49 7.86 4.35 5.56
C SER A 49 8.81 3.90 6.67
N HIS A 50 10.13 4.05 6.49
CA HIS A 50 11.14 3.80 7.54
C HIS A 50 10.95 4.73 8.74
N LEU A 51 10.86 6.03 8.52
CA LEU A 51 10.67 7.01 9.61
C LEU A 51 9.40 6.71 10.44
N LYS A 52 8.29 6.36 9.77
CA LYS A 52 7.05 5.96 10.45
C LYS A 52 7.22 4.66 11.23
N ALA A 53 7.96 3.69 10.68
CA ALA A 53 8.22 2.43 11.36
C ALA A 53 9.07 2.63 12.61
N ASP A 54 10.14 3.44 12.53
CA ASP A 54 11.03 3.71 13.66
C ASP A 54 10.31 4.47 14.78
N ALA A 55 9.56 5.51 14.44
CA ALA A 55 8.77 6.26 15.41
C ALA A 55 7.73 5.39 16.14
N ALA A 56 7.12 4.41 15.45
CA ALA A 56 6.22 3.46 16.08
C ALA A 56 6.96 2.42 16.92
N HIS A 57 8.14 1.98 16.47
CA HIS A 57 8.97 1.01 17.19
C HIS A 57 9.51 1.57 18.50
N GLU A 58 9.84 2.85 18.58
CA GLU A 58 10.22 3.51 19.84
C GLU A 58 9.15 3.42 20.92
N VAL A 59 7.86 3.45 20.51
CA VAL A 59 6.71 3.35 21.43
C VAL A 59 6.34 1.90 21.72
N PHE A 60 6.53 1.00 20.77
CA PHE A 60 6.15 -0.43 20.85
C PHE A 60 7.31 -1.35 20.46
N PRO A 61 8.40 -1.42 21.27
CA PRO A 61 9.63 -2.12 20.88
C PRO A 61 9.46 -3.62 20.65
N ASP A 62 8.52 -4.25 21.33
CA ASP A 62 8.27 -5.70 21.22
C ASP A 62 7.25 -6.07 20.13
N ALA A 63 6.60 -5.08 19.50
CA ALA A 63 5.60 -5.30 18.48
C ALA A 63 6.22 -5.45 17.08
N LEU A 64 5.52 -6.16 16.20
CA LEU A 64 5.80 -6.10 14.76
C LEU A 64 5.10 -4.87 14.19
N ILE A 65 5.87 -3.91 13.73
CA ILE A 65 5.38 -2.65 13.16
C ILE A 65 5.19 -2.84 11.65
N ILE A 66 4.06 -2.37 11.15
CA ILE A 66 3.78 -2.20 9.72
C ILE A 66 3.64 -0.70 9.48
N ALA A 67 4.52 -0.13 8.67
CA ALA A 67 4.42 1.25 8.21
C ALA A 67 4.37 1.30 6.69
N ALA A 68 3.71 2.30 6.14
CA ALA A 68 3.68 2.52 4.70
C ALA A 68 3.59 4.01 4.37
N ASP A 69 4.17 4.37 3.24
CA ASP A 69 3.98 5.67 2.62
C ASP A 69 3.65 5.53 1.14
N THR A 70 2.89 6.48 0.56
CA THR A 70 2.40 6.40 -0.82
C THR A 70 2.40 7.75 -1.46
N ASP A 71 3.05 7.85 -2.61
CA ASP A 71 3.10 9.05 -3.43
C ASP A 71 2.75 8.80 -4.89
N VAL A 72 2.26 9.86 -5.51
CA VAL A 72 1.92 9.91 -6.94
C VAL A 72 2.94 10.77 -7.68
N GLU A 73 3.47 10.26 -8.78
CA GLU A 73 4.41 10.98 -9.64
C GLU A 73 3.83 11.14 -11.05
N LEU A 74 3.84 12.38 -11.56
CA LEU A 74 3.53 12.71 -12.93
C LEU A 74 4.70 13.47 -13.55
N ASP A 75 5.32 12.93 -14.62
CA ASP A 75 6.45 13.54 -15.35
C ASP A 75 7.64 13.93 -14.43
N GLY A 76 7.94 13.12 -13.43
CA GLY A 76 8.98 13.39 -12.44
C GLY A 76 8.56 14.32 -11.30
N ALA A 77 7.37 14.92 -11.35
CA ALA A 77 6.84 15.74 -10.27
C ALA A 77 6.00 14.91 -9.30
N ILE A 78 6.31 14.99 -8.01
CA ILE A 78 5.52 14.33 -6.96
C ILE A 78 4.28 15.18 -6.65
N LEU A 79 3.10 14.58 -6.75
CA LEU A 79 1.81 15.21 -6.49
C LEU A 79 1.34 14.85 -5.08
N GLY A 80 1.55 15.76 -4.13
CA GLY A 80 1.06 15.61 -2.76
C GLY A 80 -0.46 15.74 -2.63
N LYS A 81 -0.94 15.93 -1.41
CA LYS A 81 -2.36 16.24 -1.16
C LYS A 81 -2.64 17.69 -1.55
N PRO A 82 -3.76 17.97 -2.25
CA PRO A 82 -4.14 19.33 -2.57
C PRO A 82 -4.52 20.11 -1.30
N ARG A 83 -4.06 21.35 -1.20
CA ARG A 83 -4.32 22.22 -0.06
C ARG A 83 -5.71 22.88 -0.12
N ASP A 84 -6.21 23.05 -1.34
CA ASP A 84 -7.46 23.74 -1.64
C ASP A 84 -8.09 23.23 -2.95
N ALA A 85 -9.26 23.82 -3.29
CA ALA A 85 -10.01 23.43 -4.49
C ALA A 85 -9.26 23.77 -5.80
N ASP A 86 -8.49 24.83 -5.81
CA ASP A 86 -7.75 25.26 -7.02
C ASP A 86 -6.59 24.31 -7.30
N GLU A 87 -5.88 23.90 -6.27
CA GLU A 87 -4.81 22.90 -6.38
C GLU A 87 -5.37 21.52 -6.75
N ALA A 88 -6.49 21.10 -6.15
CA ALA A 88 -7.19 19.86 -6.53
C ALA A 88 -7.60 19.87 -8.01
N ARG A 89 -8.18 20.98 -8.48
CA ARG A 89 -8.55 21.20 -9.89
C ARG A 89 -7.34 21.12 -10.81
N ALA A 90 -6.25 21.79 -10.44
CA ALA A 90 -5.02 21.77 -11.23
C ALA A 90 -4.44 20.37 -11.35
N MET A 91 -4.37 19.61 -10.24
CA MET A 91 -3.89 18.21 -10.20
C MET A 91 -4.77 17.29 -11.08
N LEU A 92 -6.10 17.35 -10.91
CA LEU A 92 -7.03 16.54 -11.68
C LEU A 92 -6.97 16.85 -13.18
N ASN A 93 -6.85 18.13 -13.56
CA ASN A 93 -6.66 18.52 -14.96
C ASN A 93 -5.33 18.00 -15.53
N ALA A 94 -4.23 18.07 -14.76
CA ALA A 94 -2.93 17.55 -15.18
C ALA A 94 -2.93 16.03 -15.38
N LEU A 95 -3.75 15.30 -14.63
CA LEU A 95 -3.88 13.85 -14.68
C LEU A 95 -4.86 13.37 -15.77
N ARG A 96 -5.85 14.18 -16.16
CA ARG A 96 -6.92 13.83 -17.12
C ARG A 96 -6.36 13.22 -18.40
N ASN A 97 -6.88 12.05 -18.82
CA ASN A 97 -6.49 11.33 -20.02
C ASN A 97 -4.98 11.04 -20.13
N ARG A 98 -4.31 10.86 -18.96
CA ARG A 98 -2.87 10.61 -18.91
C ARG A 98 -2.55 9.43 -18.00
N ALA A 99 -1.34 8.88 -18.19
CA ALA A 99 -0.76 7.91 -17.29
C ALA A 99 0.16 8.58 -16.27
N HIS A 100 0.17 8.06 -15.05
CA HIS A 100 1.06 8.49 -13.97
C HIS A 100 1.51 7.28 -13.14
N ASN A 101 2.50 7.48 -12.29
CA ASN A 101 3.06 6.46 -11.43
C ASN A 101 2.56 6.61 -9.99
N VAL A 102 2.34 5.49 -9.32
CA VAL A 102 2.06 5.42 -7.88
C VAL A 102 3.05 4.49 -7.22
N PHE A 103 3.78 5.01 -6.25
CA PHE A 103 4.75 4.26 -5.45
C PHE A 103 4.25 4.11 -4.02
N THR A 104 4.41 2.92 -3.45
CA THR A 104 4.21 2.69 -2.01
C THR A 104 5.42 1.97 -1.46
N GLY A 105 6.04 2.56 -0.43
CA GLY A 105 7.00 1.89 0.44
C GLY A 105 6.26 1.23 1.60
N ILE A 106 6.59 -0.03 1.91
CA ILE A 106 6.13 -0.73 3.11
C ILE A 106 7.36 -1.09 3.92
N THR A 107 7.38 -0.76 5.21
CA THR A 107 8.45 -1.16 6.13
C THR A 107 7.88 -2.02 7.24
N LEU A 108 8.49 -3.19 7.44
CA LEU A 108 8.32 -4.02 8.64
C LEU A 108 9.48 -3.76 9.61
N ALA A 109 9.16 -3.49 10.87
CA ALA A 109 10.16 -3.27 11.91
C ALA A 109 9.83 -4.09 13.17
N ARG A 110 10.84 -4.74 13.75
CA ARG A 110 10.78 -5.41 15.06
C ARG A 110 12.20 -5.67 15.56
N ASN A 111 12.56 -5.24 16.76
CA ASN A 111 13.94 -5.29 17.25
C ASN A 111 14.91 -4.69 16.22
N GLU A 112 15.91 -5.46 15.78
CA GLU A 112 16.87 -5.08 14.74
C GLU A 112 16.34 -5.28 13.31
N LEU A 113 15.16 -5.89 13.13
CA LEU A 113 14.58 -6.09 11.82
C LEU A 113 14.14 -4.76 11.21
N ARG A 114 14.60 -4.48 10.01
CA ARG A 114 14.09 -3.43 9.10
C ARG A 114 14.03 -4.01 7.71
N GLU A 115 12.84 -4.29 7.24
CA GLU A 115 12.59 -4.85 5.92
C GLU A 115 11.65 -3.94 5.14
N THR A 116 12.07 -3.47 3.99
CA THR A 116 11.30 -2.57 3.15
C THR A 116 11.04 -3.18 1.78
N GLU A 117 9.79 -3.08 1.36
CA GLU A 117 9.34 -3.43 0.02
C GLU A 117 8.84 -2.17 -0.69
N LEU A 118 9.34 -1.91 -1.88
CA LEU A 118 8.87 -0.85 -2.77
C LEU A 118 7.93 -1.44 -3.83
N VAL A 119 6.74 -0.87 -3.97
CA VAL A 119 5.76 -1.32 -4.97
C VAL A 119 5.39 -0.16 -5.89
N HIS A 120 5.42 -0.43 -7.18
CA HIS A 120 5.08 0.52 -8.24
C HIS A 120 3.84 0.04 -8.99
N SER A 121 2.96 0.99 -9.33
CA SER A 121 1.83 0.78 -10.24
C SER A 121 1.69 1.96 -11.18
N ARG A 122 1.28 1.69 -12.42
CA ARG A 122 0.97 2.70 -13.42
C ARG A 122 -0.52 2.85 -13.55
N VAL A 123 -1.03 4.06 -13.39
CA VAL A 123 -2.46 4.38 -13.42
C VAL A 123 -2.77 5.20 -14.66
N PHE A 124 -3.84 4.84 -15.36
CA PHE A 124 -4.32 5.53 -16.54
C PHE A 124 -5.66 6.19 -16.23
N MET A 125 -5.69 7.51 -16.31
CA MET A 125 -6.90 8.27 -16.00
C MET A 125 -7.84 8.31 -17.19
N ARG A 126 -9.15 8.40 -16.89
CA ARG A 126 -10.19 8.69 -17.88
C ARG A 126 -10.07 10.12 -18.41
N ASP A 127 -10.69 10.36 -19.55
CA ASP A 127 -11.01 11.69 -20.03
C ASP A 127 -12.33 12.14 -19.39
N TYR A 128 -12.25 12.63 -18.15
CA TYR A 128 -13.39 13.16 -17.40
C TYR A 128 -13.56 14.66 -17.65
N SER A 129 -14.80 15.15 -17.58
CA SER A 129 -15.15 16.55 -17.84
C SER A 129 -14.84 17.48 -16.68
N ASP A 130 -14.81 18.80 -16.94
CA ASP A 130 -14.67 19.81 -15.90
C ASP A 130 -15.82 19.75 -14.88
N ALA A 131 -17.04 19.45 -15.33
CA ALA A 131 -18.19 19.29 -14.43
C ALA A 131 -18.02 18.10 -13.46
N GLU A 132 -17.41 16.99 -13.91
CA GLU A 132 -17.08 15.87 -13.04
C GLU A 132 -16.00 16.24 -12.01
N ILE A 133 -14.99 17.03 -12.42
CA ILE A 133 -13.97 17.54 -11.52
C ILE A 133 -14.61 18.41 -10.41
N GLU A 134 -15.44 19.40 -10.80
CA GLU A 134 -16.07 20.30 -9.86
C GLU A 134 -17.00 19.55 -8.86
N ALA A 135 -17.79 18.60 -9.37
CA ALA A 135 -18.65 17.77 -8.52
C ALA A 135 -17.83 16.93 -7.52
N TYR A 136 -16.68 16.42 -7.96
CA TYR A 136 -15.79 15.65 -7.10
C TYR A 136 -15.11 16.54 -6.04
N ILE A 137 -14.63 17.73 -6.41
CA ILE A 137 -14.06 18.70 -5.47
C ILE A 137 -15.11 19.12 -4.42
N ALA A 138 -16.35 19.40 -4.85
CA ALA A 138 -17.45 19.77 -3.96
C ALA A 138 -17.80 18.69 -2.93
N SER A 139 -17.46 17.42 -3.19
CA SER A 139 -17.65 16.33 -2.22
C SER A 139 -16.70 16.38 -1.03
N GLY A 140 -15.60 17.14 -1.12
CA GLY A 140 -14.54 17.19 -0.11
C GLY A 140 -13.58 15.99 -0.14
N ASP A 141 -13.84 15.00 -0.99
CA ASP A 141 -13.07 13.74 -1.05
C ASP A 141 -11.60 13.90 -1.52
N PRO A 142 -11.21 14.87 -2.38
CA PRO A 142 -9.83 15.04 -2.84
C PRO A 142 -8.78 15.32 -1.76
N PHE A 143 -9.14 16.05 -0.70
CA PHE A 143 -8.18 16.76 0.15
C PHE A 143 -7.33 15.88 1.08
N ASP A 144 -7.69 14.62 1.29
CA ASP A 144 -6.92 13.66 2.10
C ASP A 144 -6.08 12.68 1.26
N LYS A 145 -6.01 12.87 -0.07
CA LYS A 145 -5.42 11.93 -1.02
C LYS A 145 -4.27 12.54 -1.83
N ALA A 146 -3.18 11.78 -1.98
CA ALA A 146 -2.12 12.15 -2.92
C ALA A 146 -2.71 12.33 -4.33
N ALA A 147 -2.30 13.38 -5.03
CA ALA A 147 -2.82 13.80 -6.33
C ALA A 147 -4.35 14.05 -6.39
N GLY A 148 -5.02 14.17 -5.24
CA GLY A 148 -6.41 14.57 -5.13
C GLY A 148 -7.44 13.58 -5.68
N TYR A 149 -7.15 12.27 -5.80
CA TYR A 149 -8.13 11.30 -6.28
C TYR A 149 -8.13 9.98 -5.50
N ALA A 150 -9.24 9.25 -5.58
CA ALA A 150 -9.36 7.88 -5.10
C ALA A 150 -9.68 6.93 -6.25
N VAL A 151 -8.82 5.90 -6.45
CA VAL A 151 -9.02 4.88 -7.50
C VAL A 151 -10.35 4.15 -7.35
N GLN A 152 -10.81 3.95 -6.12
CA GLN A 152 -12.05 3.24 -5.76
C GLN A 152 -13.30 4.15 -5.68
N HIS A 153 -13.22 5.45 -6.03
CA HIS A 153 -14.36 6.37 -5.88
C HIS A 153 -15.51 6.00 -6.83
N LYS A 154 -16.66 5.63 -6.26
CA LYS A 154 -17.77 4.99 -7.00
C LYS A 154 -18.47 5.90 -8.02
N ASN A 155 -18.58 7.20 -7.73
CA ASN A 155 -19.30 8.15 -8.56
C ASN A 155 -18.38 8.80 -9.60
N PHE A 156 -17.22 9.31 -9.19
CA PHE A 156 -16.27 9.98 -10.09
C PHE A 156 -15.57 9.00 -11.03
N ARG A 157 -15.16 7.81 -10.50
CA ARG A 157 -14.50 6.74 -11.26
C ARG A 157 -13.39 7.28 -12.18
N PRO A 158 -12.38 7.97 -11.63
CA PRO A 158 -11.42 8.73 -12.44
C PRO A 158 -10.48 7.85 -13.26
N VAL A 159 -10.32 6.58 -12.87
CA VAL A 159 -9.33 5.66 -13.44
C VAL A 159 -9.94 4.79 -14.52
N ALA A 160 -9.29 4.72 -15.68
CA ALA A 160 -9.64 3.83 -16.78
C ALA A 160 -9.08 2.42 -16.57
N ARG A 161 -7.80 2.32 -16.14
CA ARG A 161 -7.14 1.04 -15.82
C ARG A 161 -5.91 1.25 -14.93
N VAL A 162 -5.49 0.18 -14.27
CA VAL A 162 -4.26 0.10 -13.48
C VAL A 162 -3.38 -1.01 -14.05
N GLU A 163 -2.11 -0.73 -14.27
CA GLU A 163 -1.06 -1.72 -14.50
C GLU A 163 -0.28 -1.91 -13.20
N GLY A 164 -0.26 -3.12 -12.67
CA GLY A 164 0.34 -3.44 -11.36
C GLY A 164 -0.72 -3.72 -10.29
N CYS A 165 -0.47 -3.29 -9.06
CA CYS A 165 -1.28 -3.61 -7.90
C CYS A 165 -2.32 -2.52 -7.59
N PHE A 166 -3.61 -2.85 -7.63
CA PHE A 166 -4.69 -1.93 -7.29
C PHE A 166 -4.63 -1.49 -5.81
N ALA A 167 -4.34 -2.42 -4.91
CA ALA A 167 -4.18 -2.13 -3.48
C ALA A 167 -2.97 -1.20 -3.20
N ASN A 168 -1.94 -1.23 -4.05
CA ASN A 168 -0.84 -0.27 -4.02
C ASN A 168 -1.36 1.16 -4.26
N VAL A 169 -2.21 1.35 -5.27
CA VAL A 169 -2.81 2.66 -5.57
C VAL A 169 -3.71 3.15 -4.43
N MET A 170 -4.34 2.23 -3.68
CA MET A 170 -5.10 2.55 -2.46
C MET A 170 -4.20 2.87 -1.25
N GLY A 171 -2.91 2.55 -1.32
CA GLY A 171 -1.90 2.88 -0.32
C GLY A 171 -1.39 1.74 0.56
N LEU A 172 -1.75 0.46 0.28
CA LEU A 172 -1.21 -0.70 0.98
C LEU A 172 -1.25 -1.95 0.07
N PRO A 173 -0.15 -2.31 -0.60
CA PRO A 173 -0.08 -3.46 -1.51
C PRO A 173 -0.13 -4.79 -0.74
N LEU A 174 -1.34 -5.31 -0.54
CA LEU A 174 -1.64 -6.43 0.37
C LEU A 174 -0.87 -7.70 0.07
N CYS A 175 -0.68 -8.05 -1.20
CA CYS A 175 0.03 -9.27 -1.55
C CYS A 175 1.50 -9.19 -1.13
N ARG A 176 2.18 -8.07 -1.40
CA ARG A 176 3.57 -7.87 -0.94
C ARG A 176 3.65 -7.85 0.58
N LEU A 177 2.74 -7.14 1.23
CA LEU A 177 2.67 -7.12 2.69
C LEU A 177 2.43 -8.51 3.28
N TYR A 178 1.51 -9.31 2.70
CA TYR A 178 1.25 -10.69 3.15
C TYR A 178 2.54 -11.53 3.15
N HIS A 179 3.30 -11.50 2.05
CA HIS A 179 4.55 -12.27 1.95
C HIS A 179 5.62 -11.76 2.90
N ALA A 180 5.73 -10.45 3.07
CA ALA A 180 6.62 -9.87 4.05
C ALA A 180 6.27 -10.36 5.46
N LEU A 181 4.99 -10.28 5.85
CA LEU A 181 4.51 -10.75 7.16
C LEU A 181 4.72 -12.26 7.37
N ALA A 182 4.45 -13.09 6.35
CA ALA A 182 4.57 -14.55 6.44
C ALA A 182 6.00 -15.04 6.74
N ARG A 183 7.02 -14.20 6.56
CA ARG A 183 8.39 -14.49 6.98
C ARG A 183 8.60 -14.36 8.50
N HIS A 184 7.70 -13.65 9.20
CA HIS A 184 7.90 -13.23 10.59
C HIS A 184 6.81 -13.68 11.54
N VAL A 185 5.59 -13.91 11.03
CA VAL A 185 4.43 -14.35 11.82
C VAL A 185 3.65 -15.41 11.05
N GLU A 186 2.88 -16.21 11.82
CA GLU A 186 1.93 -17.13 11.20
C GLU A 186 0.79 -16.34 10.57
N MET A 187 0.56 -16.57 9.28
CA MET A 187 -0.47 -15.88 8.50
C MET A 187 -1.62 -16.83 8.17
N PRO A 188 -2.87 -16.35 8.14
CA PRO A 188 -3.98 -17.11 7.56
C PRO A 188 -3.67 -17.53 6.13
N ALA A 189 -4.29 -18.61 5.66
CA ALA A 189 -4.11 -19.04 4.28
C ALA A 189 -4.45 -17.89 3.30
N PRO A 190 -3.62 -17.65 2.28
CA PRO A 190 -3.86 -16.57 1.32
C PRO A 190 -5.16 -16.82 0.56
N ARG A 191 -5.96 -15.78 0.37
CA ARG A 191 -7.14 -15.87 -0.48
C ARG A 191 -6.72 -15.93 -1.94
N LEU A 192 -7.41 -16.74 -2.74
CA LEU A 192 -7.08 -16.97 -4.15
C LEU A 192 -7.41 -15.82 -5.09
N GLU A 193 -8.07 -14.77 -4.59
CA GLU A 193 -8.49 -13.61 -5.38
C GLU A 193 -7.97 -12.33 -4.75
N CYS A 194 -7.59 -11.35 -5.58
CA CYS A 194 -7.21 -10.05 -5.08
C CYS A 194 -8.40 -9.36 -4.42
N ILE A 195 -8.39 -9.31 -3.10
CA ILE A 195 -9.49 -8.81 -2.28
C ILE A 195 -9.75 -7.31 -2.52
N ALA A 196 -8.71 -6.59 -2.94
CA ALA A 196 -8.81 -5.16 -3.22
C ALA A 196 -9.38 -4.88 -4.63
N HIS A 197 -9.36 -5.87 -5.53
CA HIS A 197 -9.86 -5.72 -6.90
C HIS A 197 -10.42 -7.05 -7.45
N PRO A 198 -11.62 -7.44 -7.01
CA PRO A 198 -12.22 -8.74 -7.37
C PRO A 198 -12.58 -8.90 -8.86
N GLU A 199 -12.60 -7.79 -9.62
CA GLU A 199 -13.05 -7.80 -11.03
C GLU A 199 -11.91 -7.93 -12.06
N GLN A 200 -10.63 -7.86 -11.64
CA GLN A 200 -9.48 -7.98 -12.54
C GLN A 200 -8.44 -8.97 -11.99
N ALA A 201 -8.05 -9.95 -12.80
CA ALA A 201 -6.94 -10.83 -12.48
C ALA A 201 -5.65 -10.00 -12.32
N CYS A 202 -5.13 -9.93 -11.11
CA CYS A 202 -3.87 -9.26 -10.81
C CYS A 202 -2.71 -10.16 -11.26
N SER A 203 -1.90 -9.71 -12.23
CA SER A 203 -0.74 -10.47 -12.71
C SER A 203 0.31 -10.71 -11.61
N VAL A 204 0.39 -9.81 -10.63
CA VAL A 204 1.26 -9.92 -9.45
C VAL A 204 0.75 -11.00 -8.50
N GLU A 205 -0.56 -11.15 -8.35
CA GLU A 205 -1.22 -12.15 -7.50
C GLU A 205 -0.85 -13.59 -7.91
N ARG A 206 -0.87 -13.89 -9.20
CA ARG A 206 -0.56 -15.24 -9.70
C ARG A 206 0.89 -15.63 -9.39
N MET A 207 1.87 -14.75 -9.58
CA MET A 207 3.27 -14.99 -9.23
C MET A 207 3.48 -15.20 -7.72
N ILE A 208 2.68 -14.52 -6.90
CA ILE A 208 2.79 -14.53 -5.45
C ILE A 208 2.13 -15.79 -4.86
N LEU A 209 0.97 -16.19 -5.38
CA LEU A 209 0.29 -17.42 -4.99
C LEU A 209 1.12 -18.66 -5.35
N ASP A 210 1.76 -18.67 -6.52
CA ASP A 210 2.65 -19.76 -6.94
C ASP A 210 3.87 -19.88 -6.00
N ALA A 211 4.46 -18.75 -5.56
CA ALA A 211 5.56 -18.76 -4.60
C ALA A 211 5.12 -19.20 -3.20
N ALA A 212 3.92 -18.82 -2.74
CA ALA A 212 3.37 -19.23 -1.44
C ALA A 212 3.04 -20.72 -1.40
N MET A 213 2.46 -21.26 -2.48
CA MET A 213 2.19 -22.71 -2.58
C MET A 213 3.46 -23.55 -2.57
N HIS A 214 4.55 -23.07 -3.18
CA HIS A 214 5.86 -23.73 -3.13
C HIS A 214 6.46 -23.72 -1.71
N HIS A 215 6.27 -22.63 -0.95
CA HIS A 215 6.76 -22.55 0.44
C HIS A 215 6.00 -23.44 1.41
N HIS A 216 4.68 -23.61 1.25
CA HIS A 216 3.90 -24.56 2.04
C HIS A 216 4.28 -26.00 1.72
N ALA A 217 4.40 -26.36 0.43
CA ALA A 217 4.79 -27.71 0.01
C ALA A 217 6.18 -28.12 0.53
N VAL A 218 7.13 -27.18 0.64
CA VAL A 218 8.46 -27.44 1.20
C VAL A 218 8.43 -27.61 2.72
N ARG A 219 7.59 -26.88 3.45
CA ARG A 219 7.42 -27.05 4.90
C ARG A 219 6.78 -28.38 5.24
N ASP A 220 5.76 -28.80 4.51
CA ASP A 220 5.08 -30.09 4.72
C ASP A 220 6.00 -31.28 4.41
N SER A 221 6.86 -31.16 3.39
CA SER A 221 7.86 -32.19 3.09
C SER A 221 8.98 -32.30 4.12
N ILE A 222 9.37 -31.19 4.78
CA ILE A 222 10.39 -31.18 5.87
C ILE A 222 9.76 -31.69 7.18
N GLY A 223 8.47 -31.43 7.44
CA GLY A 223 7.73 -31.98 8.58
C GLY A 223 7.59 -33.51 8.53
N ALA A 224 7.29 -34.05 7.35
CA ALA A 224 7.11 -35.49 7.14
C ALA A 224 8.41 -36.33 7.32
N VAL A 225 9.59 -35.71 7.10
CA VAL A 225 10.89 -36.40 7.27
C VAL A 225 11.31 -36.51 8.75
N ARG A 226 10.74 -35.71 9.66
CA ARG A 226 11.09 -35.76 11.10
C ARG A 226 10.33 -36.82 11.88
N ASP A 227 9.18 -37.28 11.41
CA ASP A 227 8.39 -38.32 12.10
C ASP A 227 8.85 -39.77 11.81
N ASP A 228 9.68 -39.98 10.78
CA ASP A 228 10.15 -41.34 10.41
C ASP A 228 11.52 -41.70 11.05
N ALA A 229 12.13 -40.80 11.82
CA ALA A 229 13.41 -41.02 12.52
C ALA A 229 13.24 -41.45 14.00
N SER A 230 12.02 -41.76 14.43
CA SER A 230 11.70 -42.11 15.84
C SER A 230 10.95 -43.45 15.95
N ARG A 231 11.25 -44.42 15.10
CA ARG A 231 10.79 -45.82 15.26
C ARG A 231 11.94 -46.82 15.21
#